data_c82efce8843da702170df33b60eb4f66
#
_entry.id   c82efce8843da702170df33b60eb4f66
#
_cell.length_a   1.000
_cell.length_b   1.000
_cell.length_c   1.000
_cell.angle_alpha   90.00
_cell.angle_beta   90.00
_cell.angle_gamma   90.00
#
_symmetry.space_group_name_H-M   'P 1'
#
loop_
_entity.id
_entity.type
_entity.pdbx_description
1 polymer ?
#
loop_
_entity_poly.entity_id
_entity_poly.type
_entity_poly.pdbx_seq_one_letter_code
_entity_poly.pdbx_strand_id
1 'polypeptide(L)'
;QQGCCGAIHQHNGQSAAGLIDNNIAVFNALEVDAVLHTATGCGAMLSEYQNDDEAGQLFRQRLNDISEFLLEHWLDDLQLAASGLTVAVHEPCSQRNILKNQQAVYALLQKIPGLTVAALADNNICCGSGGSYMLTHPNNAAQLRDLKQQVIADASADLVVSGNFGCAVYLNADGGRVEHPLLLLARQLPVM
;
A
#
# COMPACT_ATOMS: atom_id res chain seq x y z
N GLN A 1 -6.01 -8.66 -20.83
CA GLN A 1 -6.04 -8.81 -19.37
C GLN A 1 -4.86 -8.08 -18.73
N GLN A 2 -5.09 -7.42 -17.59
CA GLN A 2 -4.05 -6.86 -16.76
C GLN A 2 -3.02 -7.93 -16.36
N GLY A 3 -1.73 -7.59 -16.43
CA GLY A 3 -0.62 -8.42 -15.99
C GLY A 3 -0.08 -8.00 -14.59
N CYS A 4 1.01 -8.65 -14.17
CA CYS A 4 1.79 -8.20 -13.01
C CYS A 4 2.34 -6.79 -13.25
N CYS A 5 2.50 -5.98 -12.19
CA CYS A 5 3.13 -4.66 -12.30
C CYS A 5 4.62 -4.70 -12.73
N GLY A 6 5.28 -5.85 -12.60
CA GLY A 6 6.67 -6.03 -12.99
C GLY A 6 7.71 -5.74 -11.90
N ALA A 7 7.30 -5.25 -10.71
CA ALA A 7 8.24 -4.89 -9.64
C ALA A 7 9.21 -6.01 -9.27
N ILE A 8 8.73 -7.23 -9.09
CA ILE A 8 9.60 -8.37 -8.72
C ILE A 8 10.59 -8.70 -9.85
N HIS A 9 10.19 -8.59 -11.11
CA HIS A 9 11.09 -8.80 -12.26
C HIS A 9 12.23 -7.77 -12.22
N GLN A 10 11.89 -6.49 -12.14
CA GLN A 10 12.86 -5.40 -12.14
C GLN A 10 13.81 -5.47 -10.94
N HIS A 11 13.31 -5.75 -9.74
CA HIS A 11 14.13 -5.90 -8.54
C HIS A 11 15.11 -7.09 -8.61
N ASN A 12 14.84 -8.08 -9.45
CA ASN A 12 15.75 -9.21 -9.70
C ASN A 12 16.58 -9.04 -10.97
N GLY A 13 16.67 -7.83 -11.54
CA GLY A 13 17.45 -7.56 -12.75
C GLY A 13 16.86 -8.14 -14.03
N GLN A 14 15.59 -8.56 -14.01
CA GLN A 14 14.88 -9.07 -15.17
C GLN A 14 14.08 -7.97 -15.85
N SER A 15 13.96 -8.04 -17.19
CA SER A 15 13.15 -7.08 -17.93
C SER A 15 11.67 -7.22 -17.58
N ALA A 16 11.05 -6.09 -17.26
CA ALA A 16 9.59 -5.97 -17.08
C ALA A 16 8.89 -5.34 -18.31
N ALA A 17 9.61 -5.06 -19.40
CA ALA A 17 9.10 -4.29 -20.54
C ALA A 17 7.77 -4.83 -21.09
N GLY A 18 7.67 -6.13 -21.37
CA GLY A 18 6.42 -6.72 -21.88
C GLY A 18 5.24 -6.63 -20.90
N LEU A 19 5.49 -6.59 -19.57
CA LEU A 19 4.46 -6.39 -18.56
C LEU A 19 4.01 -4.93 -18.52
N ILE A 20 4.95 -4.01 -18.64
CA ILE A 20 4.72 -2.57 -18.69
C ILE A 20 3.86 -2.22 -19.91
N ASP A 21 4.29 -2.63 -21.10
CA ASP A 21 3.58 -2.38 -22.35
C ASP A 21 2.15 -2.95 -22.34
N ASN A 22 2.00 -4.18 -21.84
CA ASN A 22 0.70 -4.81 -21.69
C ASN A 22 -0.22 -4.02 -20.74
N ASN A 23 0.27 -3.60 -19.60
CA ASN A 23 -0.55 -2.88 -18.62
C ASN A 23 -0.96 -1.50 -19.15
N ILE A 24 -0.03 -0.75 -19.76
CA ILE A 24 -0.35 0.53 -20.42
C ILE A 24 -1.43 0.35 -21.48
N ALA A 25 -1.27 -0.63 -22.37
CA ALA A 25 -2.23 -0.89 -23.44
C ALA A 25 -3.62 -1.28 -22.89
N VAL A 26 -3.66 -2.17 -21.89
CA VAL A 26 -4.92 -2.65 -21.29
C VAL A 26 -5.66 -1.53 -20.59
N PHE A 27 -4.99 -0.74 -19.76
CA PHE A 27 -5.65 0.32 -19.00
C PHE A 27 -6.05 1.50 -19.88
N ASN A 28 -5.26 1.84 -20.90
CA ASN A 28 -5.61 2.91 -21.84
C ASN A 28 -6.76 2.53 -22.78
N ALA A 29 -6.98 1.23 -23.01
CA ALA A 29 -8.15 0.77 -23.78
C ALA A 29 -9.46 0.84 -22.98
N LEU A 30 -9.40 1.11 -21.67
CA LEU A 30 -10.59 1.30 -20.83
C LEU A 30 -11.02 2.76 -20.85
N GLU A 31 -12.34 3.00 -20.97
CA GLU A 31 -12.95 4.32 -20.82
C GLU A 31 -13.18 4.60 -19.33
N VAL A 32 -12.09 4.83 -18.58
CA VAL A 32 -12.12 5.11 -17.15
C VAL A 32 -11.43 6.43 -16.83
N ASP A 33 -11.90 7.11 -15.80
CA ASP A 33 -11.34 8.38 -15.35
C ASP A 33 -10.06 8.17 -14.53
N ALA A 34 -9.97 7.06 -13.79
CA ALA A 34 -8.83 6.74 -12.95
C ALA A 34 -8.47 5.26 -12.95
N VAL A 35 -7.20 4.97 -12.74
CA VAL A 35 -6.64 3.64 -12.47
C VAL A 35 -6.13 3.64 -11.03
N LEU A 36 -6.74 2.82 -10.17
CA LEU A 36 -6.44 2.84 -8.74
C LEU A 36 -5.53 1.69 -8.35
N HIS A 37 -4.49 1.97 -7.58
CA HIS A 37 -3.70 0.93 -6.93
C HIS A 37 -3.97 0.91 -5.43
N THR A 38 -4.04 -0.30 -4.88
CA THR A 38 -4.27 -0.56 -3.44
C THR A 38 -3.03 -1.10 -2.74
N ALA A 39 -1.94 -1.36 -3.47
CA ALA A 39 -0.71 -1.91 -2.91
C ALA A 39 0.46 -1.00 -3.27
N THR A 40 1.07 -0.35 -2.27
CA THR A 40 2.12 0.65 -2.46
C THR A 40 3.35 0.12 -3.21
N GLY A 41 3.67 -1.16 -3.09
CA GLY A 41 4.76 -1.78 -3.87
C GLY A 41 4.47 -1.83 -5.37
N CYS A 42 3.23 -2.19 -5.74
CA CYS A 42 2.79 -2.11 -7.14
C CYS A 42 2.63 -0.67 -7.58
N GLY A 43 2.04 0.18 -6.75
CA GLY A 43 1.86 1.61 -7.04
C GLY A 43 3.19 2.31 -7.35
N ALA A 44 4.22 2.06 -6.55
CA ALA A 44 5.55 2.59 -6.81
C ALA A 44 6.09 2.16 -8.18
N MET A 45 5.98 0.87 -8.52
CA MET A 45 6.42 0.40 -9.83
C MET A 45 5.61 1.00 -10.99
N LEU A 46 4.28 1.07 -10.84
CA LEU A 46 3.38 1.64 -11.85
C LEU A 46 3.67 3.12 -12.10
N SER A 47 3.97 3.88 -11.04
CA SER A 47 4.31 5.32 -11.14
C SER A 47 5.66 5.57 -11.83
N GLU A 48 6.55 4.58 -11.80
CA GLU A 48 7.88 4.64 -12.40
C GLU A 48 7.95 4.01 -13.80
N TYR A 49 6.84 3.67 -14.44
CA TYR A 49 6.83 3.19 -15.82
C TYR A 49 7.43 4.25 -16.76
N GLN A 50 8.60 3.92 -17.35
CA GLN A 50 9.40 4.85 -18.16
C GLN A 50 9.00 4.87 -19.64
N ASN A 51 7.71 4.83 -19.94
CA ASN A 51 7.24 5.04 -21.30
C ASN A 51 6.92 6.51 -21.50
N ASP A 52 7.82 7.24 -22.15
CA ASP A 52 7.70 8.70 -22.35
C ASP A 52 6.83 9.06 -23.57
N ASP A 53 6.24 8.06 -24.21
CA ASP A 53 5.25 8.25 -25.26
C ASP A 53 3.89 8.72 -24.71
N GLU A 54 2.99 9.10 -25.58
CA GLU A 54 1.65 9.59 -25.25
C GLU A 54 0.86 8.55 -24.41
N ALA A 55 1.01 7.26 -24.73
CA ALA A 55 0.32 6.18 -24.05
C ALA A 55 0.81 6.03 -22.59
N GLY A 56 2.11 6.07 -22.37
CA GLY A 56 2.70 6.02 -21.02
C GLY A 56 2.34 7.24 -20.19
N GLN A 57 2.32 8.43 -20.81
CA GLN A 57 1.90 9.66 -20.14
C GLN A 57 0.44 9.61 -19.72
N LEU A 58 -0.46 9.18 -20.61
CA LEU A 58 -1.88 9.02 -20.31
C LEU A 58 -2.14 8.04 -19.17
N PHE A 59 -1.43 6.90 -19.17
CA PHE A 59 -1.52 5.92 -18.09
C PHE A 59 -1.13 6.53 -16.74
N ARG A 60 0.03 7.23 -16.67
CA ARG A 60 0.50 7.85 -15.41
C ARG A 60 -0.42 8.97 -14.92
N GLN A 61 -1.04 9.73 -15.81
CA GLN A 61 -2.01 10.77 -15.46
C GLN A 61 -3.27 10.23 -14.79
N ARG A 62 -3.67 9.00 -15.16
CA ARG A 62 -4.85 8.32 -14.60
C ARG A 62 -4.55 7.49 -13.35
N LEU A 63 -3.25 7.24 -13.08
CA LEU A 63 -2.83 6.39 -11.97
C LEU A 63 -2.93 7.14 -10.65
N ASN A 64 -3.66 6.56 -9.69
CA ASN A 64 -3.86 7.15 -8.37
C ASN A 64 -3.70 6.11 -7.25
N ASP A 65 -3.18 6.55 -6.11
CA ASP A 65 -3.29 5.79 -4.88
C ASP A 65 -4.74 5.84 -4.36
N ILE A 66 -5.24 4.71 -3.91
CA ILE A 66 -6.63 4.59 -3.46
C ILE A 66 -6.94 5.51 -2.27
N SER A 67 -5.98 5.75 -1.37
CA SER A 67 -6.21 6.61 -0.20
C SER A 67 -6.31 8.09 -0.59
N GLU A 68 -5.47 8.53 -1.53
CA GLU A 68 -5.53 9.89 -2.09
C GLU A 68 -6.82 10.10 -2.88
N PHE A 69 -7.16 9.14 -3.74
CA PHE A 69 -8.37 9.18 -4.54
C PHE A 69 -9.63 9.25 -3.67
N LEU A 70 -9.72 8.43 -2.62
CA LEU A 70 -10.87 8.46 -1.71
C LEU A 70 -10.97 9.76 -0.93
N LEU A 71 -9.87 10.40 -0.58
CA LEU A 71 -9.89 11.71 0.07
C LEU A 71 -10.38 12.82 -0.86
N GLU A 72 -9.92 12.81 -2.11
CA GLU A 72 -10.32 13.79 -3.14
C GLU A 72 -11.81 13.66 -3.50
N HIS A 73 -12.33 12.43 -3.51
CA HIS A 73 -13.71 12.12 -3.89
C HIS A 73 -14.57 11.74 -2.67
N TRP A 74 -14.21 12.22 -1.48
CA TRP A 74 -14.92 11.90 -0.25
C TRP A 74 -16.34 12.47 -0.29
N LEU A 75 -17.33 11.65 0.05
CA LEU A 75 -18.70 12.10 0.18
C LEU A 75 -18.94 12.66 1.57
N ASP A 76 -19.25 13.96 1.67
CA ASP A 76 -19.41 14.67 2.96
C ASP A 76 -20.56 14.14 3.82
N ASP A 77 -21.56 13.52 3.19
CA ASP A 77 -22.71 12.90 3.84
C ASP A 77 -22.49 11.43 4.23
N LEU A 78 -21.34 10.83 3.88
CA LEU A 78 -21.02 9.47 4.25
C LEU A 78 -20.82 9.34 5.76
N GLN A 79 -21.75 8.65 6.41
CA GLN A 79 -21.69 8.36 7.83
C GLN A 79 -20.94 7.04 8.08
N LEU A 80 -19.80 7.13 8.76
CA LEU A 80 -19.07 5.95 9.22
C LEU A 80 -19.45 5.59 10.65
N ALA A 81 -19.52 4.31 10.96
CA ALA A 81 -19.64 3.85 12.34
C ALA A 81 -18.40 4.26 13.16
N ALA A 82 -18.62 4.62 14.42
CA ALA A 82 -17.53 4.96 15.31
C ALA A 82 -16.68 3.73 15.69
N SER A 83 -15.38 3.93 15.87
CA SER A 83 -14.45 2.90 16.34
C SER A 83 -13.66 3.43 17.53
N GLY A 84 -13.65 2.70 18.63
CA GLY A 84 -12.83 3.02 19.82
C GLY A 84 -11.41 2.45 19.76
N LEU A 85 -10.96 1.96 18.61
CA LEU A 85 -9.67 1.32 18.47
C LEU A 85 -8.52 2.34 18.44
N THR A 86 -7.35 1.88 18.91
CA THR A 86 -6.06 2.53 18.65
C THR A 86 -5.35 1.79 17.53
N VAL A 87 -5.00 2.52 16.48
CA VAL A 87 -4.37 1.96 15.26
C VAL A 87 -3.00 2.57 15.05
N ALA A 88 -2.00 1.70 14.85
CA ALA A 88 -0.67 2.12 14.44
C ALA A 88 -0.48 1.93 12.94
N VAL A 89 0.01 2.98 12.26
CA VAL A 89 0.25 2.95 10.81
C VAL A 89 1.68 2.56 10.53
N HIS A 90 1.88 1.38 9.95
CA HIS A 90 3.13 1.00 9.32
C HIS A 90 3.21 1.67 7.94
N GLU A 91 4.24 2.49 7.75
CA GLU A 91 4.52 3.18 6.49
C GLU A 91 5.51 2.35 5.65
N PRO A 92 5.07 1.67 4.60
CA PRO A 92 5.96 0.90 3.74
C PRO A 92 7.04 1.76 3.08
N CYS A 93 8.23 1.19 2.86
CA CYS A 93 9.34 1.91 2.22
C CYS A 93 8.97 2.44 0.81
N SER A 94 8.18 1.70 0.03
CA SER A 94 7.64 2.14 -1.25
C SER A 94 6.75 3.39 -1.11
N GLN A 95 5.92 3.44 -0.08
CA GLN A 95 5.05 4.58 0.19
C GLN A 95 5.85 5.81 0.63
N ARG A 96 6.82 5.62 1.55
CA ARG A 96 7.61 6.73 2.07
C ARG A 96 8.60 7.30 1.07
N ASN A 97 9.28 6.45 0.31
CA ASN A 97 10.43 6.85 -0.48
C ASN A 97 10.09 7.13 -1.95
N ILE A 98 9.09 6.44 -2.52
CA ILE A 98 8.70 6.57 -3.93
C ILE A 98 7.42 7.40 -4.05
N LEU A 99 6.29 6.90 -3.49
CA LEU A 99 4.99 7.57 -3.62
C LEU A 99 4.91 8.85 -2.79
N LYS A 100 5.55 8.90 -1.62
CA LYS A 100 5.61 10.05 -0.69
C LYS A 100 4.23 10.55 -0.24
N ASN A 101 3.27 9.65 -0.15
CA ASN A 101 1.86 9.95 0.12
C ASN A 101 1.32 9.31 1.41
N GLN A 102 2.19 8.94 2.35
CA GLN A 102 1.79 8.30 3.61
C GLN A 102 0.75 9.11 4.40
N GLN A 103 0.74 10.43 4.26
CA GLN A 103 -0.21 11.30 4.97
C GLN A 103 -1.66 11.05 4.54
N ALA A 104 -1.88 10.57 3.32
CA ALA A 104 -3.22 10.23 2.85
C ALA A 104 -3.85 9.08 3.67
N VAL A 105 -3.06 8.10 4.09
CA VAL A 105 -3.54 7.01 4.95
C VAL A 105 -4.00 7.54 6.30
N TYR A 106 -3.24 8.44 6.93
CA TYR A 106 -3.64 9.05 8.21
C TYR A 106 -4.91 9.86 8.06
N ALA A 107 -4.98 10.72 7.05
CA ALA A 107 -6.14 11.57 6.80
C ALA A 107 -7.41 10.74 6.52
N LEU A 108 -7.27 9.62 5.76
CA LEU A 108 -8.37 8.73 5.47
C LEU A 108 -8.88 8.01 6.73
N LEU A 109 -7.98 7.50 7.56
CA LEU A 109 -8.33 6.82 8.81
C LEU A 109 -8.96 7.77 9.83
N GLN A 110 -8.53 9.03 9.88
CA GLN A 110 -9.11 10.07 10.73
C GLN A 110 -10.56 10.44 10.38
N LYS A 111 -11.07 9.99 9.21
CA LYS A 111 -12.50 10.09 8.88
C LYS A 111 -13.37 9.16 9.74
N ILE A 112 -12.79 8.14 10.38
CA ILE A 112 -13.52 7.20 11.24
C ILE A 112 -13.71 7.83 12.62
N PRO A 113 -14.95 8.09 13.07
CA PRO A 113 -15.19 8.73 14.36
C PRO A 113 -14.66 7.87 15.53
N GLY A 114 -13.97 8.50 16.47
CA GLY A 114 -13.45 7.85 17.69
C GLY A 114 -12.22 6.97 17.49
N LEU A 115 -11.70 6.82 16.27
CA LEU A 115 -10.47 6.09 16.00
C LEU A 115 -9.26 6.91 16.45
N THR A 116 -8.37 6.30 17.23
CA THR A 116 -7.05 6.87 17.54
C THR A 116 -6.03 6.36 16.53
N VAL A 117 -5.39 7.26 15.78
CA VAL A 117 -4.42 6.92 14.74
C VAL A 117 -3.05 7.47 15.10
N ALA A 118 -2.04 6.59 15.16
CA ALA A 118 -0.65 6.95 15.45
C ALA A 118 0.29 6.35 14.39
N ALA A 119 1.46 6.97 14.20
CA ALA A 119 2.52 6.35 13.43
C ALA A 119 3.11 5.17 14.22
N LEU A 120 3.39 4.07 13.55
CA LEU A 120 4.22 3.03 14.14
C LEU A 120 5.63 3.59 14.37
N ALA A 121 6.22 3.33 15.52
CA ALA A 121 7.60 3.72 15.77
C ALA A 121 8.54 3.08 14.72
N ASP A 122 9.71 3.67 14.53
CA ASP A 122 10.75 3.13 13.63
C ASP A 122 10.24 2.75 12.23
N ASN A 123 9.31 3.54 11.68
CA ASN A 123 8.81 3.33 10.31
C ASN A 123 9.91 3.39 9.22
N ASN A 124 11.11 3.89 9.56
CA ASN A 124 12.30 3.84 8.71
C ASN A 124 12.91 2.43 8.58
N ILE A 125 12.63 1.52 9.52
CA ILE A 125 13.10 0.13 9.46
C ILE A 125 12.24 -0.66 8.47
N CYS A 126 12.89 -1.38 7.54
CA CYS A 126 12.20 -2.24 6.59
C CYS A 126 11.52 -3.42 7.28
N CYS A 127 10.37 -3.85 6.75
CA CYS A 127 9.67 -5.05 7.22
C CYS A 127 10.38 -6.37 6.86
N GLY A 128 11.43 -6.32 6.02
CA GLY A 128 12.19 -7.48 5.57
C GLY A 128 11.63 -8.18 4.31
N SER A 129 10.40 -7.91 3.89
CA SER A 129 9.78 -8.56 2.73
C SER A 129 10.56 -8.30 1.42
N GLY A 130 10.83 -7.02 1.08
CA GLY A 130 11.64 -6.58 -0.04
C GLY A 130 11.36 -7.26 -1.39
N GLY A 131 10.08 -7.47 -1.73
CA GLY A 131 9.69 -8.23 -2.91
C GLY A 131 10.10 -9.70 -2.80
N SER A 132 11.14 -10.12 -3.52
CA SER A 132 11.71 -11.47 -3.46
C SER A 132 12.79 -11.64 -2.38
N TYR A 133 13.22 -10.56 -1.71
CA TYR A 133 14.34 -10.60 -0.75
C TYR A 133 14.12 -11.61 0.39
N MET A 134 12.88 -11.73 0.88
CA MET A 134 12.53 -12.73 1.89
C MET A 134 12.74 -14.18 1.44
N LEU A 135 12.77 -14.44 0.13
CA LEU A 135 13.03 -15.77 -0.44
C LEU A 135 14.50 -15.99 -0.75
N THR A 136 15.19 -14.95 -1.25
CA THR A 136 16.60 -15.03 -1.65
C THR A 136 17.58 -14.82 -0.50
N HIS A 137 17.16 -14.11 0.56
CA HIS A 137 17.95 -13.79 1.74
C HIS A 137 17.17 -14.02 3.04
N PRO A 138 16.63 -15.24 3.28
CA PRO A 138 15.66 -15.49 4.34
C PRO A 138 16.17 -15.13 5.74
N ASN A 139 17.44 -15.38 6.04
CA ASN A 139 18.00 -15.10 7.37
C ASN A 139 18.06 -13.59 7.66
N ASN A 140 18.48 -12.77 6.69
CA ASN A 140 18.52 -11.31 6.85
C ASN A 140 17.11 -10.72 6.88
N ALA A 141 16.23 -11.23 6.02
CA ALA A 141 14.83 -10.83 5.99
C ALA A 141 14.13 -11.10 7.32
N ALA A 142 14.38 -12.28 7.93
CA ALA A 142 13.85 -12.64 9.24
C ALA A 142 14.32 -11.68 10.34
N GLN A 143 15.60 -11.31 10.38
CA GLN A 143 16.09 -10.34 11.36
C GLN A 143 15.40 -8.98 11.24
N LEU A 144 15.16 -8.48 10.02
CA LEU A 144 14.42 -7.24 9.79
C LEU A 144 12.95 -7.37 10.24
N ARG A 145 12.33 -8.51 9.94
CA ARG A 145 10.96 -8.83 10.38
C ARG A 145 10.87 -8.83 11.90
N ASP A 146 11.79 -9.51 12.57
CA ASP A 146 11.78 -9.67 14.04
C ASP A 146 11.92 -8.30 14.72
N LEU A 147 12.81 -7.43 14.21
CA LEU A 147 12.91 -6.05 14.68
C LEU A 147 11.58 -5.29 14.51
N LYS A 148 10.93 -5.43 13.36
CA LYS A 148 9.65 -4.77 13.11
C LYS A 148 8.53 -5.35 13.96
N GLN A 149 8.49 -6.66 14.19
CA GLN A 149 7.52 -7.30 15.06
C GLN A 149 7.66 -6.87 16.52
N GLN A 150 8.91 -6.63 16.99
CA GLN A 150 9.13 -6.06 18.31
C GLN A 150 8.51 -4.66 18.42
N VAL A 151 8.76 -3.80 17.43
CA VAL A 151 8.14 -2.46 17.37
C VAL A 151 6.61 -2.53 17.36
N ILE A 152 6.03 -3.49 16.63
CA ILE A 152 4.59 -3.73 16.61
C ILE A 152 4.07 -4.16 17.98
N ALA A 153 4.78 -5.06 18.67
CA ALA A 153 4.41 -5.51 20.00
C ALA A 153 4.45 -4.39 21.04
N ASP A 154 5.43 -3.50 20.91
CA ASP A 154 5.61 -2.36 21.84
C ASP A 154 4.63 -1.20 21.57
N ALA A 155 3.95 -1.19 20.43
CA ALA A 155 3.11 -0.07 19.99
C ALA A 155 1.84 0.15 20.82
N SER A 156 1.45 -0.78 21.69
CA SER A 156 0.20 -0.72 22.49
C SER A 156 -1.04 -0.38 21.65
N ALA A 157 -1.05 -0.80 20.38
CA ALA A 157 -2.14 -0.61 19.42
C ALA A 157 -2.99 -1.87 19.32
N ASP A 158 -4.30 -1.71 19.14
CA ASP A 158 -5.23 -2.81 18.92
C ASP A 158 -5.03 -3.46 17.55
N LEU A 159 -4.54 -2.66 16.60
CA LEU A 159 -4.35 -3.05 15.20
C LEU A 159 -3.20 -2.27 14.57
N VAL A 160 -2.46 -2.94 13.69
CA VAL A 160 -1.50 -2.29 12.79
C VAL A 160 -2.03 -2.33 11.37
N VAL A 161 -1.94 -1.23 10.65
CA VAL A 161 -2.33 -1.16 9.23
C VAL A 161 -1.15 -0.87 8.34
N SER A 162 -1.17 -1.44 7.13
CA SER A 162 -0.13 -1.24 6.11
C SER A 162 -0.73 -1.25 4.71
N GLY A 163 -0.43 -0.24 3.90
CA GLY A 163 -0.82 -0.17 2.48
C GLY A 163 0.03 -1.06 1.56
N ASN A 164 0.91 -1.92 2.09
CA ASN A 164 1.73 -2.82 1.28
C ASN A 164 1.42 -4.27 1.57
N PHE A 165 0.89 -4.98 0.57
CA PHE A 165 0.54 -6.40 0.68
C PHE A 165 1.74 -7.29 1.07
N GLY A 166 2.92 -7.07 0.46
CA GLY A 166 4.11 -7.87 0.76
C GLY A 166 4.56 -7.70 2.22
N CYS A 167 4.53 -6.48 2.75
CA CYS A 167 4.82 -6.22 4.16
C CYS A 167 3.78 -6.89 5.06
N ALA A 168 2.48 -6.73 4.76
CA ALA A 168 1.41 -7.31 5.57
C ALA A 168 1.51 -8.84 5.63
N VAL A 169 1.69 -9.51 4.49
CA VAL A 169 1.86 -10.97 4.43
C VAL A 169 3.06 -11.43 5.25
N TYR A 170 4.21 -10.76 5.09
CA TYR A 170 5.44 -11.19 5.75
C TYR A 170 5.39 -10.95 7.27
N LEU A 171 4.81 -9.84 7.70
CA LEU A 171 4.61 -9.53 9.12
C LEU A 171 3.54 -10.40 9.79
N ASN A 172 2.60 -10.98 9.01
CA ASN A 172 1.56 -11.88 9.50
C ASN A 172 1.97 -13.36 9.53
N ALA A 173 3.14 -13.73 9.02
CA ALA A 173 3.56 -15.14 8.89
C ALA A 173 3.52 -15.92 10.22
N ASP A 174 3.75 -15.24 11.36
CA ASP A 174 3.75 -15.84 12.69
C ASP A 174 2.54 -15.38 13.55
N GLY A 175 1.38 -15.16 12.93
CA GLY A 175 0.15 -14.78 13.63
C GLY A 175 0.03 -13.28 13.94
N GLY A 176 0.78 -12.43 13.26
CA GLY A 176 0.66 -10.96 13.34
C GLY A 176 -0.72 -10.46 12.91
N ARG A 177 -1.05 -9.23 13.31
CA ARG A 177 -2.31 -8.55 12.97
C ARG A 177 -2.04 -7.26 12.19
N VAL A 178 -1.49 -7.40 10.99
CA VAL A 178 -1.30 -6.28 10.07
C VAL A 178 -2.32 -6.42 8.94
N GLU A 179 -3.20 -5.45 8.79
CA GLU A 179 -4.20 -5.46 7.72
C GLU A 179 -4.14 -4.19 6.84
N HIS A 180 -4.86 -4.21 5.75
CA HIS A 180 -4.91 -3.07 4.86
C HIS A 180 -5.82 -1.97 5.45
N PRO A 181 -5.45 -0.66 5.41
CA PRO A 181 -6.26 0.41 5.98
C PRO A 181 -7.68 0.47 5.42
N LEU A 182 -7.89 0.11 4.15
CA LEU A 182 -9.23 0.04 3.55
C LEU A 182 -10.12 -1.03 4.17
N LEU A 183 -9.58 -2.11 4.71
CA LEU A 183 -10.39 -3.13 5.39
C LEU A 183 -10.98 -2.57 6.68
N LEU A 184 -10.20 -1.79 7.42
CA LEU A 184 -10.69 -1.10 8.60
C LEU A 184 -11.77 -0.08 8.24
N LEU A 185 -11.53 0.74 7.20
CA LEU A 185 -12.51 1.71 6.72
C LEU A 185 -13.81 1.03 6.27
N ALA A 186 -13.69 -0.05 5.48
CA ALA A 186 -14.85 -0.77 4.95
C ALA A 186 -15.75 -1.36 6.04
N ARG A 187 -15.20 -1.77 7.18
CA ARG A 187 -15.98 -2.25 8.33
C ARG A 187 -16.83 -1.16 8.99
N GLN A 188 -16.51 0.10 8.77
CA GLN A 188 -17.24 1.23 9.32
C GLN A 188 -18.32 1.76 8.37
N LEU A 189 -18.42 1.22 7.15
CA LEU A 189 -19.48 1.58 6.23
C LEU A 189 -20.83 1.10 6.75
N PRO A 190 -21.93 1.85 6.52
CA PRO A 190 -23.27 1.42 6.90
C PRO A 190 -23.61 0.10 6.21
N VAL A 191 -24.20 -0.82 6.96
CA VAL A 191 -24.76 -2.07 6.39
C VAL A 191 -25.95 -1.69 5.54
N MET A 192 -25.89 -1.95 4.24
CA MET A 192 -27.01 -1.75 3.31
C MET A 192 -28.03 -2.87 3.44
#